data_605b8fd1c7fad3b7582783b90832e523
#
_entry.id   605b8fd1c7fad3b7582783b90832e523
#
_cell.length_a   1.000
_cell.length_b   1.000
_cell.length_c   1.000
_cell.angle_alpha   90.00
_cell.angle_beta   90.00
_cell.angle_gamma   90.00
#
_symmetry.space_group_name_H-M   'P 1'
#
loop_
_entity.id
_entity.type
_entity.pdbx_description
1 polymer ?
#
loop_
_entity_poly.entity_id
_entity_poly.type
_entity_poly.pdbx_seq_one_letter_code
_entity_poly.pdbx_strand_id
1 'polypeptide(L)'
;YVSSTGGIFRKEMLTKMTIPQISVFLENKAGQLADITDILSKNQVNMRAISIAESADYGILRLIVDDAHKASSVLLEQGFVLTMTPVVGVAVADTPGGLSKVLEIISRADIDVEYMYSVFGQKEGRACMIFRVADTEGLTAILQKNGIDTITGEYLGLH
;
A
#
# COMPACT_ATOMS: atom_id res chain seq x y z
N TYR A 1 21.97 -27.71 13.95
CA TYR A 1 22.30 -26.30 13.62
C TYR A 1 21.60 -25.94 12.31
N VAL A 2 20.37 -25.47 12.36
CA VAL A 2 19.65 -24.98 11.18
C VAL A 2 19.88 -23.47 11.12
N SER A 3 20.50 -23.06 10.05
CA SER A 3 21.02 -21.73 9.73
C SER A 3 19.96 -20.61 9.91
N SER A 4 20.23 -19.70 10.83
CA SER A 4 19.49 -18.45 11.07
C SER A 4 19.57 -17.45 9.91
N THR A 5 20.42 -17.71 8.92
CA THR A 5 20.63 -16.85 7.74
C THR A 5 19.47 -16.86 6.74
N GLY A 6 18.80 -18.00 6.57
CA GLY A 6 17.67 -18.11 5.63
C GLY A 6 16.44 -17.30 6.05
N GLY A 7 16.20 -17.15 7.35
CA GLY A 7 15.08 -16.38 7.89
C GLY A 7 15.25 -14.87 7.74
N ILE A 8 16.46 -14.37 7.87
CA ILE A 8 16.80 -12.93 7.75
C ILE A 8 16.70 -12.51 6.28
N PHE A 9 17.28 -13.27 5.35
CA PHE A 9 17.19 -13.00 3.91
C PHE A 9 15.75 -13.03 3.40
N ARG A 10 14.94 -13.96 3.89
CA ARG A 10 13.52 -14.05 3.52
C ARG A 10 12.75 -12.84 4.05
N LYS A 11 12.99 -12.41 5.28
CA LYS A 11 12.35 -11.25 5.89
C LYS A 11 12.74 -9.93 5.18
N GLU A 12 14.00 -9.78 4.81
CA GLU A 12 14.48 -8.62 4.03
C GLU A 12 13.91 -8.60 2.61
N MET A 13 13.83 -9.75 1.94
CA MET A 13 13.19 -9.85 0.62
C MET A 13 11.71 -9.49 0.68
N LEU A 14 10.98 -9.96 1.69
CA LEU A 14 9.57 -9.65 1.91
C LEU A 14 9.33 -8.17 2.17
N THR A 15 10.19 -7.55 2.97
CA THR A 15 10.14 -6.10 3.23
C THR A 15 10.37 -5.28 1.95
N LYS A 16 11.18 -5.79 1.01
CA LYS A 16 11.39 -5.16 -0.31
C LYS A 16 10.22 -5.35 -1.29
N MET A 17 9.42 -6.40 -1.11
CA MET A 17 8.32 -6.75 -2.01
C MET A 17 6.96 -6.18 -1.57
N THR A 18 6.86 -5.69 -0.35
CA THR A 18 5.68 -5.02 0.17
C THR A 18 5.92 -3.52 0.32
N ILE A 19 4.82 -2.78 0.26
CA ILE A 19 4.80 -1.33 0.46
C ILE A 19 4.18 -1.06 1.82
N PRO A 20 4.80 -0.22 2.69
CA PRO A 20 4.19 0.15 3.96
C PRO A 20 3.04 1.11 3.72
N GLN A 21 1.84 0.72 4.13
CA GLN A 21 0.65 1.55 4.14
C GLN A 21 0.40 2.05 5.56
N ILE A 22 0.15 3.35 5.71
CA ILE A 22 -0.34 3.92 6.95
C ILE A 22 -1.86 3.89 6.92
N SER A 23 -2.48 3.30 7.94
CA SER A 23 -3.92 3.33 8.15
C SER A 23 -4.23 4.20 9.36
N VAL A 24 -4.84 5.37 9.12
CA VAL A 24 -5.19 6.34 10.16
C VAL A 24 -6.67 6.22 10.49
N PHE A 25 -6.99 6.08 11.78
CA PHE A 25 -8.37 6.11 12.24
C PHE A 25 -8.86 7.55 12.33
N LEU A 26 -9.95 7.84 11.64
CA LEU A 26 -10.59 9.15 11.64
C LEU A 26 -11.88 9.11 12.45
N GLU A 27 -12.06 10.10 13.30
CA GLU A 27 -13.39 10.41 13.82
C GLU A 27 -14.21 11.12 12.72
N ASN A 28 -15.51 10.95 12.74
CA ASN A 28 -16.39 11.58 11.74
C ASN A 28 -16.58 13.08 12.04
N LYS A 29 -15.48 13.84 11.93
CA LYS A 29 -15.41 15.29 12.18
C LYS A 29 -14.95 16.03 10.93
N ALA A 30 -15.60 17.13 10.61
CA ALA A 30 -15.15 18.00 9.54
C ALA A 30 -13.73 18.52 9.80
N GLY A 31 -12.91 18.56 8.74
CA GLY A 31 -11.57 19.13 8.78
C GLY A 31 -10.43 18.15 9.08
N GLN A 32 -10.69 16.93 9.56
CA GLN A 32 -9.61 16.00 9.90
C GLN A 32 -8.71 15.61 8.70
N LEU A 33 -9.26 15.47 7.51
CA LEU A 33 -8.47 15.23 6.30
C LEU A 33 -7.58 16.42 5.97
N ALA A 34 -8.09 17.64 6.10
CA ALA A 34 -7.31 18.86 5.89
C ALA A 34 -6.16 18.95 6.90
N ASP A 35 -6.43 18.62 8.16
CA ASP A 35 -5.43 18.62 9.22
C ASP A 35 -4.31 17.63 8.94
N ILE A 36 -4.63 16.39 8.56
CA ILE A 36 -3.64 15.37 8.21
C ILE A 36 -2.79 15.80 7.02
N THR A 37 -3.40 16.27 5.96
CA THR A 37 -2.66 16.71 4.77
C THR A 37 -1.79 17.93 5.04
N ASP A 38 -2.22 18.85 5.90
CA ASP A 38 -1.44 20.00 6.35
C ASP A 38 -0.22 19.57 7.19
N ILE A 39 -0.40 18.64 8.12
CA ILE A 39 0.70 18.06 8.92
C ILE A 39 1.75 17.41 8.01
N LEU A 40 1.32 16.59 7.07
CA LEU A 40 2.23 15.94 6.12
C LEU A 40 2.98 16.96 5.27
N SER A 41 2.27 17.96 4.76
CA SER A 41 2.85 19.06 3.95
C SER A 41 3.90 19.86 4.72
N LYS A 42 3.60 20.29 5.94
CA LYS A 42 4.53 21.04 6.81
C LYS A 42 5.79 20.24 7.16
N ASN A 43 5.69 18.92 7.17
CA ASN A 43 6.81 18.02 7.40
C ASN A 43 7.46 17.51 6.13
N GLN A 44 7.09 18.07 4.96
CA GLN A 44 7.64 17.69 3.66
C GLN A 44 7.51 16.20 3.36
N VAL A 45 6.40 15.60 3.75
CA VAL A 45 6.02 14.23 3.40
C VAL A 45 5.11 14.27 2.19
N ASN A 46 5.49 13.56 1.13
CA ASN A 46 4.74 13.53 -0.13
C ASN A 46 3.86 12.27 -0.21
N MET A 47 2.58 12.47 -0.47
CA MET A 47 1.64 11.38 -0.67
C MET A 47 1.80 10.76 -2.06
N ARG A 48 1.74 9.43 -2.12
CA ARG A 48 1.75 8.65 -3.36
C ARG A 48 0.40 8.03 -3.66
N ALA A 49 -0.38 7.72 -2.63
CA ALA A 49 -1.74 7.22 -2.77
C ALA A 49 -2.55 7.59 -1.53
N ILE A 50 -3.84 7.70 -1.72
CA ILE A 50 -4.81 7.99 -0.66
C ILE A 50 -6.12 7.25 -0.95
N SER A 51 -6.71 6.68 0.08
CA SER A 51 -8.03 6.05 0.04
C SER A 51 -8.72 6.20 1.37
N ILE A 52 -10.04 6.38 1.35
CA ILE A 52 -10.87 6.43 2.55
C ILE A 52 -11.91 5.34 2.48
N ALA A 53 -12.03 4.58 3.58
CA ALA A 53 -13.15 3.68 3.82
C ALA A 53 -14.00 4.24 4.95
N GLU A 54 -15.28 4.39 4.71
CA GLU A 54 -16.25 4.85 5.69
C GLU A 54 -16.97 3.69 6.38
N SER A 55 -17.20 3.87 7.68
CA SER A 55 -18.26 3.21 8.43
C SER A 55 -19.16 4.27 9.07
N ALA A 56 -20.27 3.85 9.73
CA ALA A 56 -21.24 4.77 10.30
C ALA A 56 -20.63 5.73 11.37
N ASP A 57 -19.62 5.28 12.11
CA ASP A 57 -19.09 5.97 13.27
C ASP A 57 -17.66 6.47 13.10
N TYR A 58 -16.90 5.95 12.15
CA TYR A 58 -15.49 6.30 11.90
C TYR A 58 -15.08 6.07 10.47
N GLY A 59 -13.97 6.66 10.06
CA GLY A 59 -13.31 6.42 8.79
C GLY A 59 -11.94 5.80 8.97
N ILE A 60 -11.45 5.15 7.94
CA ILE A 60 -10.06 4.69 7.84
C ILE A 60 -9.44 5.37 6.63
N LEU A 61 -8.45 6.21 6.88
CA LEU A 61 -7.64 6.83 5.84
C LEU A 61 -6.42 5.94 5.58
N ARG A 62 -6.27 5.48 4.34
CA ARG A 62 -5.11 4.71 3.90
C ARG A 62 -4.19 5.59 3.09
N LEU A 63 -2.92 5.63 3.47
CA LEU A 63 -1.90 6.48 2.87
C LEU A 63 -0.68 5.66 2.45
N ILE A 64 -0.19 5.92 1.24
CA ILE A 64 1.17 5.60 0.82
C ILE A 64 1.90 6.93 0.70
N VAL A 65 3.02 7.05 1.39
CA VAL A 65 3.83 8.27 1.43
C VAL A 65 5.29 7.94 1.15
N ASP A 66 6.08 8.93 0.77
CA ASP A 66 7.50 8.75 0.47
C ASP A 66 8.34 8.36 1.71
N ASP A 67 8.00 8.86 2.89
CA ASP A 67 8.63 8.53 4.18
C ASP A 67 7.57 8.13 5.21
N ALA A 68 7.28 6.83 5.27
CA ALA A 68 6.26 6.27 6.15
C ALA A 68 6.62 6.39 7.64
N HIS A 69 7.91 6.33 7.99
CA HIS A 69 8.36 6.47 9.38
C HIS A 69 8.16 7.90 9.89
N LYS A 70 8.60 8.87 9.10
CA LYS A 70 8.41 10.29 9.41
C LYS A 70 6.93 10.64 9.51
N ALA A 71 6.13 10.22 8.53
CA ALA A 71 4.69 10.45 8.53
C ALA A 71 4.01 9.87 9.77
N SER A 72 4.33 8.62 10.11
CA SER A 72 3.78 7.98 11.30
C SER A 72 4.14 8.72 12.58
N SER A 73 5.40 9.14 12.73
CA SER A 73 5.87 9.87 13.91
C SER A 73 5.12 11.19 14.08
N VAL A 74 5.05 12.01 13.03
CA VAL A 74 4.40 13.33 13.13
C VAL A 74 2.89 13.23 13.35
N LEU A 75 2.23 12.23 12.78
CA LEU A 75 0.80 12.00 13.00
C LEU A 75 0.52 11.51 14.42
N LEU A 76 1.34 10.59 14.95
CA LEU A 76 1.23 10.13 16.34
C LEU A 76 1.43 11.27 17.34
N GLU A 77 2.41 12.15 17.11
CA GLU A 77 2.66 13.34 17.93
C GLU A 77 1.46 14.30 17.99
N GLN A 78 0.66 14.34 16.93
CA GLN A 78 -0.57 15.11 16.84
C GLN A 78 -1.80 14.39 17.40
N GLY A 79 -1.62 13.20 17.97
CA GLY A 79 -2.68 12.45 18.64
C GLY A 79 -3.52 11.56 17.72
N PHE A 80 -3.13 11.38 16.45
CA PHE A 80 -3.82 10.43 15.57
C PHE A 80 -3.49 8.99 15.96
N VAL A 81 -4.47 8.11 15.82
CA VAL A 81 -4.31 6.67 15.99
C VAL A 81 -4.08 6.06 14.62
N LEU A 82 -3.02 5.29 14.48
CA LEU A 82 -2.66 4.68 13.19
C LEU A 82 -2.01 3.30 13.35
N THR A 83 -2.02 2.54 12.28
CA THR A 83 -1.29 1.28 12.14
C THR A 83 -0.53 1.26 10.81
N MET A 84 0.53 0.45 10.76
CA MET A 84 1.26 0.15 9.52
C MET A 84 0.83 -1.22 8.99
N THR A 85 0.48 -1.27 7.72
CA THR A 85 -0.01 -2.49 7.07
C THR A 85 0.80 -2.77 5.80
N PRO A 86 1.37 -3.96 5.61
CA PRO A 86 2.03 -4.31 4.37
C PRO A 86 0.98 -4.53 3.26
N VAL A 87 1.22 -3.90 2.11
CA VAL A 87 0.40 -4.04 0.91
C VAL A 87 1.25 -4.37 -0.31
N VAL A 88 0.65 -4.86 -1.37
CA VAL A 88 1.33 -5.21 -2.61
C VAL A 88 0.97 -4.22 -3.70
N GLY A 89 1.99 -3.61 -4.30
CA GLY A 89 1.83 -2.78 -5.49
C GLY A 89 1.93 -3.62 -6.76
N VAL A 90 1.02 -3.39 -7.70
CA VAL A 90 0.94 -4.14 -8.96
C VAL A 90 0.88 -3.16 -10.12
N ALA A 91 1.75 -3.38 -11.12
CA ALA A 91 1.68 -2.65 -12.39
C ALA A 91 0.61 -3.28 -13.29
N VAL A 92 -0.37 -2.49 -13.64
CA VAL A 92 -1.51 -2.90 -14.47
C VAL A 92 -1.48 -2.13 -15.78
N ALA A 93 -1.67 -2.82 -16.92
CA ALA A 93 -1.80 -2.13 -18.19
C ALA A 93 -2.98 -1.15 -18.15
N ASP A 94 -2.72 0.11 -18.50
CA ASP A 94 -3.76 1.14 -18.55
C ASP A 94 -4.53 1.08 -19.88
N THR A 95 -5.19 -0.04 -20.06
CA THR A 95 -6.02 -0.36 -21.23
C THR A 95 -7.27 -1.10 -20.77
N PRO A 96 -8.35 -1.10 -21.57
CA PRO A 96 -9.52 -1.92 -21.26
C PRO A 96 -9.14 -3.39 -20.99
N GLY A 97 -9.58 -3.94 -19.89
CA GLY A 97 -9.28 -5.32 -19.47
C GLY A 97 -7.96 -5.51 -18.72
N GLY A 98 -7.11 -4.49 -18.58
CA GLY A 98 -5.83 -4.62 -17.89
C GLY A 98 -5.99 -5.08 -16.43
N LEU A 99 -6.83 -4.41 -15.66
CA LEU A 99 -7.15 -4.79 -14.29
C LEU A 99 -7.89 -6.14 -14.21
N SER A 100 -8.83 -6.38 -15.13
CA SER A 100 -9.59 -7.62 -15.18
C SER A 100 -8.69 -8.86 -15.29
N LYS A 101 -7.64 -8.78 -16.09
CA LYS A 101 -6.62 -9.83 -16.22
C LYS A 101 -5.93 -10.17 -14.91
N VAL A 102 -5.54 -9.15 -14.16
CA VAL A 102 -4.89 -9.32 -12.84
C VAL A 102 -5.87 -9.94 -11.84
N LEU A 103 -7.10 -9.43 -11.77
CA LEU A 103 -8.12 -9.95 -10.87
C LEU A 103 -8.52 -11.39 -11.20
N GLU A 104 -8.51 -11.79 -12.46
CA GLU A 104 -8.76 -13.18 -12.89
C GLU A 104 -7.67 -14.13 -12.37
N ILE A 105 -6.40 -13.72 -12.43
CA ILE A 105 -5.27 -14.51 -11.90
C ILE A 105 -5.43 -14.67 -10.38
N ILE A 106 -5.74 -13.60 -9.67
CA ILE A 106 -5.94 -13.58 -8.21
C ILE A 106 -7.11 -14.51 -7.83
N SER A 107 -8.21 -14.40 -8.54
CA SER A 107 -9.42 -15.22 -8.32
C SER A 107 -9.17 -16.72 -8.52
N ARG A 108 -8.45 -17.08 -9.59
CA ARG A 108 -8.08 -18.48 -9.84
C ARG A 108 -7.14 -19.08 -8.80
N ALA A 109 -6.38 -18.23 -8.11
CA ALA A 109 -5.51 -18.64 -7.00
C ALA A 109 -6.25 -18.69 -5.65
N ASP A 110 -7.55 -18.44 -5.62
CA ASP A 110 -8.38 -18.41 -4.42
C ASP A 110 -7.85 -17.41 -3.35
N ILE A 111 -7.34 -16.28 -3.82
CA ILE A 111 -6.85 -15.20 -2.96
C ILE A 111 -7.95 -14.16 -2.81
N ASP A 112 -8.35 -13.90 -1.57
CA ASP A 112 -9.31 -12.85 -1.24
C ASP A 112 -8.65 -11.48 -1.18
N VAL A 113 -9.22 -10.50 -1.91
CA VAL A 113 -8.78 -9.11 -1.88
C VAL A 113 -9.62 -8.36 -0.85
N GLU A 114 -9.00 -7.99 0.25
CA GLU A 114 -9.67 -7.23 1.31
C GLU A 114 -10.05 -5.82 0.83
N TYR A 115 -9.15 -5.15 0.12
CA TYR A 115 -9.39 -3.89 -0.57
C TYR A 115 -8.27 -3.60 -1.58
N MET A 116 -8.55 -2.65 -2.47
CA MET A 116 -7.59 -2.15 -3.46
C MET A 116 -7.87 -0.68 -3.78
N TYR A 117 -6.84 0.03 -4.22
CA TYR A 117 -6.92 1.42 -4.69
C TYR A 117 -5.73 1.76 -5.59
N SER A 118 -5.81 2.89 -6.31
CA SER A 118 -4.77 3.33 -7.24
C SER A 118 -3.75 4.26 -6.58
N VAL A 119 -2.55 4.25 -7.12
CA VAL A 119 -1.49 5.23 -6.83
C VAL A 119 -1.65 6.44 -7.74
N PHE A 120 -1.22 7.61 -7.29
CA PHE A 120 -1.25 8.83 -8.09
C PHE A 120 -0.33 8.75 -9.31
N GLY A 121 -0.84 9.22 -10.43
CA GLY A 121 -0.11 9.30 -11.68
C GLY A 121 -0.01 7.97 -12.44
N GLN A 122 0.49 8.08 -13.64
CA GLN A 122 0.80 6.95 -14.53
C GLN A 122 2.29 6.96 -14.83
N LYS A 123 2.86 5.80 -15.02
CA LYS A 123 4.24 5.65 -15.46
C LYS A 123 4.31 4.62 -16.59
N GLU A 124 4.86 5.03 -17.72
CA GLU A 124 5.09 4.13 -18.85
C GLU A 124 3.81 3.44 -19.39
N GLY A 125 2.68 4.15 -19.40
CA GLY A 125 1.40 3.61 -19.87
C GLY A 125 0.79 2.54 -18.96
N ARG A 126 1.27 2.46 -17.71
CA ARG A 126 0.76 1.53 -16.69
C ARG A 126 0.13 2.29 -15.54
N ALA A 127 -0.97 1.78 -15.03
CA ALA A 127 -1.52 2.16 -13.74
C ALA A 127 -0.85 1.33 -12.63
N CYS A 128 -0.67 1.94 -11.47
CA CYS A 128 -0.20 1.24 -10.29
C CYS A 128 -1.37 1.06 -9.34
N MET A 129 -1.64 -0.19 -8.97
CA MET A 129 -2.69 -0.57 -8.04
C MET A 129 -2.10 -1.13 -6.76
N ILE A 130 -2.69 -0.76 -5.64
CA ILE A 130 -2.36 -1.30 -4.32
C ILE A 130 -3.39 -2.36 -3.96
N PHE A 131 -2.93 -3.54 -3.54
CA PHE A 131 -3.77 -4.63 -3.06
C PHE A 131 -3.45 -4.97 -1.61
N ARG A 132 -4.49 -5.05 -0.79
CA ARG A 132 -4.40 -5.65 0.53
C ARG A 132 -4.98 -7.05 0.51
N VAL A 133 -4.14 -8.01 0.88
CA VAL A 133 -4.48 -9.43 1.03
C VAL A 133 -3.85 -9.96 2.30
N ALA A 134 -4.39 -11.04 2.85
CA ALA A 134 -3.82 -11.67 4.05
C ALA A 134 -2.43 -12.29 3.77
N ASP A 135 -2.26 -12.96 2.62
CA ASP A 135 -1.02 -13.60 2.19
C ASP A 135 -0.34 -12.79 1.07
N THR A 136 0.47 -11.81 1.45
CA THR A 136 1.22 -10.97 0.51
C THR A 136 2.29 -11.75 -0.27
N GLU A 137 2.90 -12.78 0.33
CA GLU A 137 3.87 -13.65 -0.34
C GLU A 137 3.19 -14.47 -1.43
N GLY A 138 2.07 -15.10 -1.12
CA GLY A 138 1.30 -15.89 -2.07
C GLY A 138 0.82 -15.06 -3.25
N LEU A 139 0.32 -13.85 -3.00
CA LEU A 139 -0.07 -12.93 -4.07
C LEU A 139 1.12 -12.58 -4.97
N THR A 140 2.24 -12.19 -4.38
CA THR A 140 3.44 -11.82 -5.15
C THR A 140 3.93 -12.99 -6.00
N ALA A 141 3.99 -14.19 -5.43
CA ALA A 141 4.43 -15.39 -6.14
C ALA A 141 3.54 -15.74 -7.35
N ILE A 142 2.21 -15.68 -7.18
CA ILE A 142 1.28 -16.01 -8.27
C ILE A 142 1.29 -14.95 -9.38
N LEU A 143 1.45 -13.68 -9.04
CA LEU A 143 1.57 -12.61 -10.02
C LEU A 143 2.85 -12.75 -10.84
N GLN A 144 3.99 -12.97 -10.20
CA GLN A 144 5.27 -13.19 -10.86
C GLN A 144 5.25 -14.43 -11.78
N LYS A 145 4.64 -15.53 -11.32
CA LYS A 145 4.46 -16.75 -12.12
C LYS A 145 3.67 -16.49 -13.42
N ASN A 146 2.76 -15.53 -13.40
CA ASN A 146 1.94 -15.15 -14.54
C ASN A 146 2.49 -13.94 -15.32
N GLY A 147 3.73 -13.52 -15.05
CA GLY A 147 4.38 -12.42 -15.75
C GLY A 147 3.83 -11.04 -15.42
N ILE A 148 3.15 -10.89 -14.27
CA ILE A 148 2.66 -9.60 -13.77
C ILE A 148 3.72 -8.99 -12.86
N ASP A 149 4.13 -7.76 -13.15
CA ASP A 149 5.13 -7.05 -12.39
C ASP A 149 4.54 -6.52 -11.07
N THR A 150 5.20 -6.81 -9.97
CA THR A 150 4.95 -6.16 -8.69
C THR A 150 5.81 -4.90 -8.57
N ILE A 151 5.29 -3.91 -7.85
CA ILE A 151 5.93 -2.61 -7.68
C ILE A 151 6.59 -2.55 -6.31
N THR A 152 7.85 -2.15 -6.29
CA THR A 152 8.60 -1.93 -5.04
C THR A 152 8.39 -0.52 -4.49
N GLY A 153 8.72 -0.32 -3.22
CA GLY A 153 8.76 1.02 -2.64
C GLY A 153 9.72 1.96 -3.37
N GLU A 154 10.86 1.46 -3.83
CA GLU A 154 11.83 2.22 -4.62
C GLU A 154 11.23 2.78 -5.91
N TYR A 155 10.43 1.99 -6.62
CA TYR A 155 9.72 2.43 -7.83
C TYR A 155 8.77 3.62 -7.55
N LEU A 156 8.16 3.66 -6.37
CA LEU A 156 7.30 4.75 -5.92
C LEU A 156 8.07 5.92 -5.29
N GLY A 157 9.40 5.82 -5.20
CA GLY A 157 10.25 6.84 -4.55
C GLY A 157 10.07 6.90 -3.04
N LEU A 158 9.88 5.74 -2.38
CA LEU A 158 9.79 5.64 -0.93
C LEU A 158 11.20 5.49 -0.33
N HIS A 159 11.41 6.07 0.87
CA HIS A 159 12.63 5.96 1.65
C HIS A 159 12.37 5.42 3.05
#